data_216f3c929e81809ff3bb70eff5caa668
#
_entry.id   216f3c929e81809ff3bb70eff5caa668
#
_cell.length_a   1.000
_cell.length_b   1.000
_cell.length_c   1.000
_cell.angle_alpha   90.00
_cell.angle_beta   90.00
_cell.angle_gamma   90.00
#
_symmetry.space_group_name_H-M   'P 1'
#
loop_
_entity.id
_entity.type
_entity.pdbx_description
1 polymer ?
#
loop_
_entity_poly.entity_id
_entity_poly.type
_entity_poly.pdbx_seq_one_letter_code
_entity_poly.pdbx_strand_id
1 'polypeptide(L)'
;MDLLHWLGMAGKRAVIVHHDDLGTTWALNSAHRRLPYPTGAAMMPTMWAADWAGDVTDLGVHITLNSEMPRQRWRPLTQGSSLRDQFGYCWATLDAAWANIRADEAEAEMRAQIDAALAIGIDVTHIDTHMGAVFRPDIAAAYLRVAMDYRLPPFVPDSAGVAMLWTPEAWKPELEQIFAGSPLPRLGMIDGYSRPPAERTGWTTALLADLAPGVYHFMHHAMTPGDEVDAIPDAATRLADFAAFSDPAVQAALAGVELFTYRELRDRLRTANLV
;
A
#
# COMPACT_ATOMS: atom_id res chain seq x y z
N MET A 1 -12.63 -17.42 -5.73
CA MET A 1 -11.46 -18.34 -5.59
C MET A 1 -11.10 -18.41 -4.11
N ASP A 2 -10.96 -19.61 -3.53
CA ASP A 2 -10.36 -19.74 -2.20
C ASP A 2 -8.83 -19.53 -2.34
N LEU A 3 -8.37 -18.35 -1.97
CA LEU A 3 -6.98 -17.93 -2.16
C LEU A 3 -6.01 -18.81 -1.38
N LEU A 4 -6.34 -19.19 -0.13
CA LEU A 4 -5.48 -20.05 0.67
C LEU A 4 -5.31 -21.44 0.03
N HIS A 5 -6.40 -22.02 -0.48
CA HIS A 5 -6.33 -23.29 -1.16
C HIS A 5 -5.52 -23.21 -2.46
N TRP A 6 -5.74 -22.17 -3.25
CA TRP A 6 -5.02 -21.94 -4.51
C TRP A 6 -3.51 -21.71 -4.27
N LEU A 7 -3.14 -21.03 -3.19
CA LEU A 7 -1.74 -20.84 -2.78
C LEU A 7 -1.10 -22.09 -2.16
N GLY A 8 -1.85 -23.14 -1.90
CA GLY A 8 -1.38 -24.31 -1.15
C GLY A 8 -1.15 -24.04 0.35
N MET A 9 -1.85 -23.04 0.87
CA MET A 9 -1.74 -22.55 2.26
C MET A 9 -3.02 -22.82 3.07
N ALA A 10 -3.81 -23.81 2.68
CA ALA A 10 -5.07 -24.12 3.35
C ALA A 10 -4.89 -24.25 4.88
N GLY A 11 -5.71 -23.53 5.64
CA GLY A 11 -5.65 -23.49 7.11
C GLY A 11 -4.49 -22.67 7.70
N LYS A 12 -3.62 -22.07 6.89
CA LYS A 12 -2.52 -21.21 7.36
C LYS A 12 -2.94 -19.76 7.54
N ARG A 13 -2.18 -19.04 8.35
CA ARG A 13 -2.20 -17.58 8.52
C ARG A 13 -1.04 -17.03 7.71
N ALA A 14 -1.32 -16.53 6.50
CA ALA A 14 -0.30 -15.95 5.62
C ALA A 14 -0.33 -14.41 5.73
N VAL A 15 0.82 -13.79 5.91
CA VAL A 15 0.93 -12.34 6.13
C VAL A 15 1.97 -11.76 5.19
N ILE A 16 1.57 -10.75 4.44
CA ILE A 16 2.46 -9.84 3.72
C ILE A 16 2.69 -8.64 4.64
N VAL A 17 3.88 -8.53 5.23
CA VAL A 17 4.28 -7.35 6.01
C VAL A 17 4.67 -6.26 5.02
N HIS A 18 3.83 -5.25 4.87
CA HIS A 18 3.93 -4.27 3.81
C HIS A 18 4.30 -2.88 4.34
N HIS A 19 5.35 -2.30 3.79
CA HIS A 19 5.83 -0.98 4.15
C HIS A 19 5.32 0.08 3.14
N ASP A 20 4.40 0.90 3.61
CA ASP A 20 3.80 1.98 2.84
C ASP A 20 4.71 3.23 2.78
N ASP A 21 4.40 4.15 1.87
CA ASP A 21 4.98 5.50 1.76
C ASP A 21 6.49 5.56 1.45
N LEU A 22 7.10 4.49 0.95
CA LEU A 22 8.51 4.51 0.56
C LEU A 22 8.76 5.58 -0.51
N GLY A 23 9.91 6.22 -0.45
CA GLY A 23 10.25 7.34 -1.33
C GLY A 23 9.87 8.71 -0.78
N THR A 24 9.01 8.80 0.23
CA THR A 24 8.58 10.08 0.81
C THR A 24 9.73 10.75 1.56
N THR A 25 10.44 10.00 2.42
CA THR A 25 11.61 10.48 3.17
C THR A 25 12.74 9.47 3.15
N TRP A 26 13.96 9.93 3.37
CA TRP A 26 15.10 9.05 3.61
C TRP A 26 14.89 8.16 4.83
N ALA A 27 14.23 8.67 5.86
CA ALA A 27 13.99 7.96 7.11
C ALA A 27 13.07 6.74 6.92
N LEU A 28 12.05 6.82 6.03
CA LEU A 28 11.22 5.67 5.66
C LEU A 28 12.03 4.64 4.85
N ASN A 29 12.74 5.09 3.81
CA ASN A 29 13.59 4.20 3.03
C ASN A 29 14.65 3.50 3.91
N SER A 30 15.25 4.23 4.85
CA SER A 30 16.21 3.68 5.81
C SER A 30 15.58 2.65 6.75
N ALA A 31 14.34 2.87 7.20
CA ALA A 31 13.62 1.91 8.04
C ALA A 31 13.37 0.60 7.28
N HIS A 32 12.89 0.68 6.04
CA HIS A 32 12.67 -0.49 5.20
C HIS A 32 13.91 -1.35 5.05
N ARG A 33 15.07 -0.73 4.77
CA ARG A 33 16.35 -1.44 4.63
C ARG A 33 16.88 -2.09 5.91
N ARG A 34 16.38 -1.66 7.07
CA ARG A 34 16.78 -2.20 8.37
C ARG A 34 15.84 -3.28 8.90
N LEU A 35 14.60 -3.30 8.43
CA LEU A 35 13.62 -4.31 8.82
C LEU A 35 13.80 -5.56 7.95
N PRO A 36 13.58 -6.76 8.50
CA PRO A 36 13.77 -8.02 7.76
C PRO A 36 12.58 -8.40 6.88
N TYR A 37 11.77 -7.42 6.44
CA TYR A 37 10.57 -7.62 5.64
C TYR A 37 10.74 -6.93 4.30
N PRO A 38 10.81 -7.69 3.17
CA PRO A 38 11.21 -7.12 1.89
C PRO A 38 10.09 -6.38 1.15
N THR A 39 8.84 -6.54 1.56
CA THR A 39 7.70 -6.01 0.82
C THR A 39 7.41 -4.56 1.21
N GLY A 40 7.29 -3.71 0.20
CA GLY A 40 6.89 -2.32 0.36
C GLY A 40 6.46 -1.70 -0.97
N ALA A 41 5.98 -0.47 -0.93
CA ALA A 41 5.60 0.24 -2.14
C ALA A 41 6.07 1.69 -2.14
N ALA A 42 6.59 2.14 -3.30
CA ALA A 42 7.19 3.45 -3.48
C ALA A 42 6.20 4.45 -4.09
N MET A 43 6.16 5.64 -3.51
CA MET A 43 5.42 6.81 -4.01
C MET A 43 6.25 7.54 -5.06
N MET A 44 6.03 7.23 -6.34
CA MET A 44 6.84 7.75 -7.45
C MET A 44 6.86 9.28 -7.60
N PRO A 45 5.81 10.04 -7.23
CA PRO A 45 5.86 11.50 -7.27
C PRO A 45 6.73 12.16 -6.19
N THR A 46 7.33 11.40 -5.28
CA THR A 46 8.03 11.93 -4.11
C THR A 46 9.54 12.06 -4.30
N MET A 47 10.19 12.80 -3.39
CA MET A 47 11.58 13.22 -3.54
C MET A 47 12.58 12.05 -3.53
N TRP A 48 12.33 11.03 -2.72
CA TRP A 48 13.25 9.91 -2.50
C TRP A 48 12.86 8.65 -3.29
N ALA A 49 11.91 8.75 -4.23
CA ALA A 49 11.52 7.62 -5.06
C ALA A 49 12.69 7.06 -5.89
N ALA A 50 13.55 7.92 -6.40
CA ALA A 50 14.72 7.53 -7.20
C ALA A 50 15.77 6.72 -6.41
N ASP A 51 15.72 6.73 -5.07
CA ASP A 51 16.59 5.92 -4.21
C ASP A 51 16.34 4.41 -4.37
N TRP A 52 15.21 4.04 -4.96
CA TRP A 52 14.84 2.66 -5.28
C TRP A 52 15.23 2.22 -6.69
N ALA A 53 15.98 3.03 -7.42
CA ALA A 53 16.38 2.69 -8.78
C ALA A 53 17.11 1.32 -8.84
N GLY A 54 16.65 0.43 -9.73
CA GLY A 54 17.20 -0.91 -9.89
C GLY A 54 16.83 -1.90 -8.79
N ASP A 55 15.88 -1.58 -7.90
CA ASP A 55 15.48 -2.50 -6.85
C ASP A 55 14.77 -3.73 -7.43
N VAL A 56 15.20 -4.90 -6.99
CA VAL A 56 14.71 -6.23 -7.43
C VAL A 56 14.18 -7.06 -6.26
N THR A 57 13.97 -6.44 -5.10
CA THR A 57 13.40 -7.12 -3.93
C THR A 57 11.90 -7.36 -4.09
N ASP A 58 11.06 -6.92 -3.19
CA ASP A 58 9.59 -7.01 -3.33
C ASP A 58 8.96 -5.63 -3.24
N LEU A 59 9.24 -4.79 -4.25
CA LEU A 59 8.81 -3.40 -4.28
C LEU A 59 7.66 -3.19 -5.27
N GLY A 60 6.57 -2.59 -4.79
CA GLY A 60 5.42 -2.14 -5.56
C GLY A 60 5.42 -0.64 -5.84
N VAL A 61 4.35 -0.18 -6.48
CA VAL A 61 4.05 1.24 -6.66
C VAL A 61 2.88 1.63 -5.75
N HIS A 62 3.15 2.53 -4.81
CA HIS A 62 2.14 3.12 -3.92
C HIS A 62 1.42 4.25 -4.65
N ILE A 63 0.33 3.90 -5.34
CA ILE A 63 -0.42 4.83 -6.19
C ILE A 63 -0.83 6.07 -5.39
N THR A 64 -0.35 7.20 -5.81
CA THR A 64 -0.42 8.47 -5.07
C THR A 64 -1.23 9.49 -5.85
N LEU A 65 -2.42 9.85 -5.34
CA LEU A 65 -3.33 10.82 -5.95
C LEU A 65 -3.60 12.07 -5.07
N ASN A 66 -3.10 12.07 -3.83
CA ASN A 66 -3.19 13.19 -2.89
C ASN A 66 -1.82 13.52 -2.30
N SER A 67 -1.69 14.65 -1.59
CA SER A 67 -0.44 15.15 -1.01
C SER A 67 -0.74 15.92 0.28
N GLU A 68 -0.88 15.21 1.39
CA GLU A 68 -1.36 15.72 2.67
C GLU A 68 -0.27 16.35 3.54
N MET A 69 1.00 16.08 3.26
CA MET A 69 2.11 16.57 4.09
C MET A 69 2.35 18.08 3.87
N PRO A 70 2.14 18.94 4.88
CA PRO A 70 2.13 20.39 4.66
C PRO A 70 3.49 20.99 4.31
N ARG A 71 4.58 20.34 4.73
CA ARG A 71 5.96 20.81 4.47
C ARG A 71 6.63 20.13 3.28
N GLN A 72 6.01 19.09 2.72
CA GLN A 72 6.59 18.27 1.66
C GLN A 72 5.50 17.83 0.68
N ARG A 73 5.04 18.82 -0.13
CA ARG A 73 4.00 18.60 -1.15
C ARG A 73 4.62 18.07 -2.43
N TRP A 74 3.95 17.13 -3.08
CA TRP A 74 4.33 16.57 -4.38
C TRP A 74 3.29 16.87 -5.45
N ARG A 75 3.73 16.75 -6.70
CA ARG A 75 2.92 17.00 -7.89
C ARG A 75 2.65 15.69 -8.60
N PRO A 76 1.53 15.55 -9.32
CA PRO A 76 1.34 14.39 -10.17
C PRO A 76 2.42 14.37 -11.26
N LEU A 77 2.74 13.19 -11.75
CA LEU A 77 3.70 12.99 -12.85
C LEU A 77 3.11 13.44 -14.18
N THR A 78 1.80 13.32 -14.36
CA THR A 78 1.08 13.75 -15.57
C THR A 78 0.65 15.22 -15.51
N GLN A 79 0.08 15.72 -16.61
CA GLN A 79 -0.42 17.07 -16.70
C GLN A 79 -1.94 17.21 -16.47
N GLY A 80 -2.59 16.16 -15.91
CA GLY A 80 -4.01 16.15 -15.62
C GLY A 80 -4.45 17.32 -14.75
N SER A 81 -5.38 18.13 -15.23
CA SER A 81 -5.80 19.35 -14.54
C SER A 81 -6.63 19.06 -13.28
N SER A 82 -7.39 17.98 -13.27
CA SER A 82 -8.21 17.58 -12.13
C SER A 82 -7.39 16.98 -10.97
N LEU A 83 -6.14 16.56 -11.24
CA LEU A 83 -5.23 16.00 -10.23
C LEU A 83 -4.59 17.05 -9.33
N ARG A 84 -4.78 18.34 -9.64
CA ARG A 84 -4.00 19.44 -9.05
C ARG A 84 -4.86 20.48 -8.37
N ASP A 85 -4.34 20.99 -7.25
CA ASP A 85 -4.84 22.21 -6.64
C ASP A 85 -4.36 23.47 -7.41
N GLN A 86 -4.77 24.64 -6.94
CA GLN A 86 -4.42 25.93 -7.56
C GLN A 86 -2.92 26.24 -7.58
N PHE A 87 -2.11 25.51 -6.81
CA PHE A 87 -0.65 25.64 -6.75
C PHE A 87 0.08 24.59 -7.59
N GLY A 88 -0.67 23.69 -8.23
CA GLY A 88 -0.15 22.62 -9.09
C GLY A 88 0.30 21.37 -8.33
N TYR A 89 -0.01 21.23 -7.04
CA TYR A 89 0.23 20.03 -6.25
C TYR A 89 -0.96 19.09 -6.28
N CYS A 90 -0.74 17.80 -6.01
CA CYS A 90 -1.84 16.90 -5.72
C CYS A 90 -2.69 17.45 -4.57
N TRP A 91 -3.97 17.14 -4.55
CA TRP A 91 -4.91 17.62 -3.53
C TRP A 91 -4.44 17.28 -2.12
N ALA A 92 -4.62 18.21 -1.17
CA ALA A 92 -4.10 18.05 0.19
C ALA A 92 -4.93 17.10 1.07
N THR A 93 -6.15 16.77 0.67
CA THR A 93 -7.03 15.86 1.41
C THR A 93 -7.70 14.87 0.48
N LEU A 94 -8.10 13.71 1.02
CA LEU A 94 -8.86 12.72 0.26
C LEU A 94 -10.18 13.29 -0.27
N ASP A 95 -10.92 14.04 0.56
CA ASP A 95 -12.20 14.64 0.15
C ASP A 95 -12.03 15.58 -1.05
N ALA A 96 -10.97 16.41 -1.05
CA ALA A 96 -10.67 17.29 -2.17
C ALA A 96 -10.23 16.48 -3.42
N ALA A 97 -9.43 15.45 -3.23
CA ALA A 97 -9.03 14.55 -4.32
C ALA A 97 -10.26 13.86 -4.94
N TRP A 98 -11.11 13.27 -4.11
CA TRP A 98 -12.32 12.60 -4.58
C TRP A 98 -13.35 13.54 -5.22
N ALA A 99 -13.44 14.78 -4.74
CA ALA A 99 -14.37 15.76 -5.30
C ALA A 99 -13.94 16.31 -6.69
N ASN A 100 -12.66 16.31 -6.99
CA ASN A 100 -12.13 16.98 -8.17
C ASN A 100 -11.54 16.03 -9.22
N ILE A 101 -10.92 14.92 -8.83
CA ILE A 101 -10.20 14.04 -9.76
C ILE A 101 -11.17 13.35 -10.71
N ARG A 102 -10.89 13.42 -12.00
CA ARG A 102 -11.57 12.62 -13.03
C ARG A 102 -10.91 11.26 -13.15
N ALA A 103 -11.71 10.20 -13.32
CA ALA A 103 -11.23 8.83 -13.38
C ALA A 103 -10.26 8.58 -14.55
N ASP A 104 -10.46 9.24 -15.69
CA ASP A 104 -9.58 9.14 -16.85
C ASP A 104 -8.18 9.73 -16.57
N GLU A 105 -8.11 10.87 -15.88
CA GLU A 105 -6.83 11.47 -15.46
C GLU A 105 -6.18 10.66 -14.32
N ALA A 106 -6.96 10.11 -13.40
CA ALA A 106 -6.44 9.19 -12.37
C ALA A 106 -5.82 7.94 -13.01
N GLU A 107 -6.49 7.33 -14.01
CA GLU A 107 -5.95 6.18 -14.73
C GLU A 107 -4.64 6.52 -15.45
N ALA A 108 -4.58 7.66 -16.13
CA ALA A 108 -3.35 8.12 -16.78
C ALA A 108 -2.21 8.35 -15.78
N GLU A 109 -2.51 8.88 -14.60
CA GLU A 109 -1.53 9.11 -13.55
C GLU A 109 -1.02 7.79 -12.94
N MET A 110 -1.92 6.82 -12.67
CA MET A 110 -1.54 5.49 -12.19
C MET A 110 -0.57 4.81 -13.16
N ARG A 111 -0.85 4.87 -14.47
CA ARG A 111 0.04 4.33 -15.51
C ARG A 111 1.39 5.04 -15.51
N ALA A 112 1.40 6.36 -15.43
CA ALA A 112 2.64 7.14 -15.41
C ALA A 112 3.50 6.83 -14.18
N GLN A 113 2.91 6.57 -13.01
CA GLN A 113 3.64 6.17 -11.81
C GLN A 113 4.26 4.78 -11.97
N ILE A 114 3.54 3.81 -12.53
CA ILE A 114 4.09 2.47 -12.82
C ILE A 114 5.21 2.57 -13.86
N ASP A 115 5.00 3.31 -14.96
CA ASP A 115 6.00 3.51 -16.02
C ASP A 115 7.26 4.17 -15.48
N ALA A 116 7.14 5.15 -14.59
CA ALA A 116 8.28 5.79 -13.93
C ALA A 116 9.07 4.80 -13.07
N ALA A 117 8.41 3.92 -12.32
CA ALA A 117 9.07 2.88 -11.54
C ALA A 117 9.82 1.89 -12.43
N LEU A 118 9.18 1.43 -13.51
CA LEU A 118 9.80 0.55 -14.49
C LEU A 118 10.99 1.21 -15.20
N ALA A 119 10.87 2.50 -15.54
CA ALA A 119 11.92 3.26 -16.23
C ALA A 119 13.20 3.44 -15.39
N ILE A 120 13.10 3.49 -14.06
CA ILE A 120 14.27 3.51 -13.17
C ILE A 120 14.76 2.11 -12.79
N GLY A 121 14.19 1.05 -13.38
CA GLY A 121 14.65 -0.33 -13.24
C GLY A 121 14.10 -1.09 -12.03
N ILE A 122 13.01 -0.62 -11.39
CA ILE A 122 12.31 -1.39 -10.36
C ILE A 122 11.61 -2.59 -11.01
N ASP A 123 11.82 -3.80 -10.47
CA ASP A 123 11.01 -4.97 -10.85
C ASP A 123 9.68 -4.94 -10.08
N VAL A 124 8.75 -4.09 -10.54
CA VAL A 124 7.47 -3.82 -9.86
C VAL A 124 6.70 -5.11 -9.59
N THR A 125 6.40 -5.38 -8.32
CA THR A 125 5.75 -6.61 -7.89
C THR A 125 4.23 -6.48 -7.71
N HIS A 126 3.74 -5.30 -7.40
CA HIS A 126 2.32 -5.03 -7.14
C HIS A 126 2.01 -3.53 -7.23
N ILE A 127 0.75 -3.21 -7.12
CA ILE A 127 0.29 -1.85 -6.85
C ILE A 127 -0.61 -1.84 -5.62
N ASP A 128 -0.52 -0.79 -4.84
CA ASP A 128 -1.42 -0.47 -3.74
C ASP A 128 -1.78 1.01 -3.76
N THR A 129 -2.21 1.63 -2.66
CA THR A 129 -2.75 2.99 -2.72
C THR A 129 -2.47 3.81 -1.48
N HIS A 130 -1.83 4.95 -1.66
CA HIS A 130 -1.64 5.95 -0.62
C HIS A 130 -2.99 6.45 -0.08
N MET A 131 -3.19 6.33 1.23
CA MET A 131 -4.41 6.73 1.96
C MET A 131 -5.73 6.15 1.40
N GLY A 132 -5.69 5.15 0.53
CA GLY A 132 -6.91 4.64 -0.10
C GLY A 132 -7.51 5.56 -1.16
N ALA A 133 -6.74 6.48 -1.74
CA ALA A 133 -7.23 7.48 -2.70
C ALA A 133 -7.90 6.86 -3.94
N VAL A 134 -7.53 5.64 -4.31
CA VAL A 134 -8.15 4.91 -5.44
C VAL A 134 -9.52 4.31 -5.10
N PHE A 135 -9.96 4.31 -3.84
CA PHE A 135 -11.21 3.66 -3.42
C PHE A 135 -12.45 4.56 -3.57
N ARG A 136 -12.47 5.46 -4.57
CA ARG A 136 -13.71 5.98 -5.15
C ARG A 136 -14.15 5.02 -6.25
N PRO A 137 -15.43 4.61 -6.36
CA PRO A 137 -15.86 3.49 -7.22
C PRO A 137 -15.36 3.56 -8.67
N ASP A 138 -15.46 4.71 -9.34
CA ASP A 138 -15.02 4.89 -10.71
C ASP A 138 -13.47 4.83 -10.85
N ILE A 139 -12.74 5.33 -9.86
CA ILE A 139 -11.26 5.22 -9.81
C ILE A 139 -10.86 3.77 -9.46
N ALA A 140 -11.57 3.10 -8.57
CA ALA A 140 -11.30 1.70 -8.22
C ALA A 140 -11.46 0.78 -9.44
N ALA A 141 -12.47 1.02 -10.28
CA ALA A 141 -12.62 0.30 -11.53
C ALA A 141 -11.43 0.54 -12.49
N ALA A 142 -10.92 1.77 -12.57
CA ALA A 142 -9.72 2.10 -13.35
C ALA A 142 -8.46 1.43 -12.76
N TYR A 143 -8.31 1.45 -11.44
CA TYR A 143 -7.20 0.81 -10.73
C TYR A 143 -7.09 -0.69 -11.03
N LEU A 144 -8.22 -1.42 -11.05
CA LEU A 144 -8.24 -2.83 -11.44
C LEU A 144 -7.87 -3.04 -12.91
N ARG A 145 -8.31 -2.18 -13.83
CA ARG A 145 -7.91 -2.25 -15.25
C ARG A 145 -6.40 -2.06 -15.41
N VAL A 146 -5.84 -1.04 -14.75
CA VAL A 146 -4.39 -0.77 -14.76
C VAL A 146 -3.62 -1.98 -14.23
N ALA A 147 -4.04 -2.56 -13.11
CA ALA A 147 -3.44 -3.76 -12.55
C ALA A 147 -3.38 -4.92 -13.58
N MET A 148 -4.49 -5.17 -14.26
CA MET A 148 -4.57 -6.22 -15.29
C MET A 148 -3.65 -5.92 -16.48
N ASP A 149 -3.63 -4.69 -16.98
CA ASP A 149 -2.83 -4.29 -18.14
C ASP A 149 -1.32 -4.44 -17.89
N TYR A 150 -0.85 -4.11 -16.68
CA TYR A 150 0.54 -4.28 -16.26
C TYR A 150 0.86 -5.68 -15.71
N ARG A 151 -0.16 -6.54 -15.60
CA ARG A 151 -0.03 -7.89 -15.05
C ARG A 151 0.55 -7.88 -13.62
N LEU A 152 0.01 -6.97 -12.80
CA LEU A 152 0.41 -6.76 -11.41
C LEU A 152 -0.78 -7.07 -10.48
N PRO A 153 -0.58 -7.81 -9.38
CA PRO A 153 -1.59 -7.90 -8.35
C PRO A 153 -1.80 -6.53 -7.70
N PRO A 154 -3.05 -6.03 -7.63
CA PRO A 154 -3.36 -4.87 -6.81
C PRO A 154 -3.62 -5.30 -5.36
N PHE A 155 -3.43 -4.39 -4.40
CA PHE A 155 -4.09 -4.55 -3.12
C PHE A 155 -5.59 -4.35 -3.28
N VAL A 156 -6.37 -5.40 -3.04
CA VAL A 156 -7.83 -5.39 -3.03
C VAL A 156 -8.28 -5.94 -1.67
N PRO A 157 -8.93 -5.13 -0.82
CA PRO A 157 -9.40 -5.59 0.48
C PRO A 157 -10.54 -6.60 0.34
N ASP A 158 -10.58 -7.56 1.25
CA ASP A 158 -11.74 -8.45 1.39
C ASP A 158 -12.98 -7.69 1.93
N SER A 159 -14.10 -8.37 2.11
CA SER A 159 -15.34 -7.71 2.55
C SER A 159 -15.22 -7.07 3.94
N ALA A 160 -14.44 -7.66 4.83
CA ALA A 160 -14.17 -7.08 6.14
C ALA A 160 -13.29 -5.82 6.00
N GLY A 161 -12.29 -5.86 5.12
CA GLY A 161 -11.44 -4.71 4.79
C GLY A 161 -12.23 -3.59 4.12
N VAL A 162 -13.14 -3.88 3.17
CA VAL A 162 -14.02 -2.85 2.58
C VAL A 162 -14.86 -2.15 3.64
N ALA A 163 -15.39 -2.88 4.63
CA ALA A 163 -16.14 -2.28 5.74
C ALA A 163 -15.28 -1.32 6.59
N MET A 164 -13.96 -1.53 6.65
CA MET A 164 -13.01 -0.71 7.41
C MET A 164 -12.47 0.49 6.62
N LEU A 165 -12.68 0.58 5.32
CA LEU A 165 -12.19 1.70 4.52
C LEU A 165 -12.76 3.04 5.01
N TRP A 166 -11.95 4.07 4.98
CA TRP A 166 -12.33 5.45 5.37
C TRP A 166 -13.12 6.19 4.29
N THR A 167 -13.56 5.48 3.28
CA THR A 167 -14.43 6.01 2.22
C THR A 167 -15.84 6.30 2.74
N PRO A 168 -16.60 7.19 2.08
CA PRO A 168 -18.02 7.36 2.38
C PRO A 168 -18.78 6.04 2.40
N GLU A 169 -19.62 5.85 3.41
CA GLU A 169 -20.38 4.60 3.58
C GLU A 169 -21.23 4.24 2.35
N ALA A 170 -21.74 5.26 1.65
CA ALA A 170 -22.53 5.08 0.43
C ALA A 170 -21.74 4.39 -0.73
N TRP A 171 -20.42 4.44 -0.72
CA TRP A 171 -19.58 3.82 -1.76
C TRP A 171 -19.26 2.35 -1.48
N LYS A 172 -19.31 1.92 -0.23
CA LYS A 172 -18.89 0.56 0.16
C LYS A 172 -19.64 -0.56 -0.57
N PRO A 173 -20.98 -0.48 -0.76
CA PRO A 173 -21.69 -1.52 -1.53
C PRO A 173 -21.23 -1.61 -3.00
N GLU A 174 -20.95 -0.47 -3.64
CA GLU A 174 -20.46 -0.44 -5.02
C GLU A 174 -19.03 -0.95 -5.11
N LEU A 175 -18.14 -0.55 -4.19
CA LEU A 175 -16.77 -1.08 -4.09
C LEU A 175 -16.79 -2.60 -3.89
N GLU A 176 -17.66 -3.11 -3.03
CA GLU A 176 -17.82 -4.56 -2.84
C GLU A 176 -18.20 -5.27 -4.13
N GLN A 177 -19.12 -4.70 -4.92
CA GLN A 177 -19.50 -5.26 -6.22
C GLN A 177 -18.35 -5.23 -7.23
N ILE A 178 -17.61 -4.12 -7.31
CA ILE A 178 -16.44 -3.96 -8.19
C ILE A 178 -15.37 -5.01 -7.84
N PHE A 179 -15.04 -5.15 -6.57
CA PHE A 179 -14.00 -6.08 -6.12
C PHE A 179 -14.43 -7.54 -6.24
N ALA A 180 -15.67 -7.86 -5.92
CA ALA A 180 -16.20 -9.21 -6.08
C ALA A 180 -16.33 -9.63 -7.55
N GLY A 181 -16.53 -8.69 -8.46
CA GLY A 181 -16.57 -8.92 -9.91
C GLY A 181 -15.20 -9.11 -10.55
N SER A 182 -14.10 -8.83 -9.83
CA SER A 182 -12.74 -9.01 -10.32
C SER A 182 -12.25 -10.45 -10.14
N PRO A 183 -11.47 -11.01 -11.08
CA PRO A 183 -10.81 -12.31 -10.90
C PRO A 183 -9.62 -12.24 -9.90
N LEU A 184 -9.21 -11.04 -9.53
CA LEU A 184 -8.03 -10.81 -8.69
C LEU A 184 -8.29 -11.24 -7.23
N PRO A 185 -7.25 -11.70 -6.53
CA PRO A 185 -7.39 -12.09 -5.14
C PRO A 185 -7.70 -10.90 -4.25
N ARG A 186 -8.53 -11.15 -3.25
CA ARG A 186 -8.83 -10.20 -2.18
C ARG A 186 -8.11 -10.62 -0.91
N LEU A 187 -7.50 -9.66 -0.22
CA LEU A 187 -6.68 -9.89 0.96
C LEU A 187 -7.36 -9.31 2.21
N GLY A 188 -7.21 -9.99 3.33
CA GLY A 188 -7.53 -9.39 4.61
C GLY A 188 -6.67 -8.14 4.85
N MET A 189 -7.28 -7.09 5.39
CA MET A 189 -6.59 -5.84 5.68
C MET A 189 -6.25 -5.75 7.16
N ILE A 190 -4.98 -5.52 7.47
CA ILE A 190 -4.52 -5.22 8.83
C ILE A 190 -3.90 -3.83 8.81
N ASP A 191 -4.55 -2.90 9.52
CA ASP A 191 -4.10 -1.52 9.68
C ASP A 191 -4.01 -1.18 11.17
N GLY A 192 -2.80 -0.95 11.63
CA GLY A 192 -2.53 -0.51 13.00
C GLY A 192 -2.39 1.01 13.15
N TYR A 193 -2.51 1.78 12.07
CA TYR A 193 -2.16 3.21 12.06
C TYR A 193 -2.89 4.05 13.12
N SER A 194 -4.16 3.77 13.37
CA SER A 194 -4.97 4.46 14.38
C SER A 194 -4.66 4.06 15.84
N ARG A 195 -3.82 3.05 16.06
CA ARG A 195 -3.45 2.61 17.41
C ARG A 195 -2.46 3.57 18.05
N PRO A 196 -2.62 3.90 19.35
CA PRO A 196 -1.65 4.73 20.04
C PRO A 196 -0.22 4.17 19.93
N PRO A 197 0.80 5.03 19.75
CA PRO A 197 2.19 4.59 19.64
C PRO A 197 2.65 3.64 20.76
N ALA A 198 2.25 3.90 22.00
CA ALA A 198 2.63 3.08 23.16
C ALA A 198 2.03 1.66 23.16
N GLU A 199 0.96 1.43 22.42
CA GLU A 199 0.27 0.14 22.34
C GLU A 199 0.73 -0.72 21.15
N ARG A 200 1.48 -0.15 20.21
CA ARG A 200 1.77 -0.72 18.90
C ARG A 200 2.37 -2.12 18.99
N THR A 201 3.45 -2.30 19.75
CA THR A 201 4.13 -3.60 19.92
C THR A 201 3.19 -4.65 20.52
N GLY A 202 2.51 -4.33 21.63
CA GLY A 202 1.61 -5.25 22.32
C GLY A 202 0.41 -5.64 21.45
N TRP A 203 -0.18 -4.67 20.77
CA TRP A 203 -1.29 -4.92 19.84
C TRP A 203 -0.87 -5.81 18.67
N THR A 204 0.28 -5.53 18.03
CA THR A 204 0.79 -6.32 16.90
C THR A 204 1.05 -7.77 17.32
N THR A 205 1.67 -7.96 18.47
CA THR A 205 1.95 -9.31 19.02
C THR A 205 0.66 -10.10 19.29
N ALA A 206 -0.32 -9.47 19.95
CA ALA A 206 -1.59 -10.08 20.27
C ALA A 206 -2.40 -10.42 19.01
N LEU A 207 -2.46 -9.49 18.04
CA LEU A 207 -3.14 -9.70 16.77
C LEU A 207 -2.58 -10.93 16.03
N LEU A 208 -1.27 -11.01 15.88
CA LEU A 208 -0.61 -12.10 15.15
C LEU A 208 -0.82 -13.46 15.85
N ALA A 209 -0.90 -13.48 17.16
CA ALA A 209 -1.17 -14.71 17.92
C ALA A 209 -2.58 -15.26 17.68
N ASP A 210 -3.57 -14.37 17.52
CA ASP A 210 -5.01 -14.70 17.39
C ASP A 210 -5.55 -14.57 15.95
N LEU A 211 -4.68 -14.40 14.96
CA LEU A 211 -5.08 -14.21 13.57
C LEU A 211 -5.75 -15.48 13.02
N ALA A 212 -6.93 -15.33 12.42
CA ALA A 212 -7.62 -16.44 11.76
C ALA A 212 -6.85 -16.91 10.50
N PRO A 213 -7.08 -18.14 10.01
CA PRO A 213 -6.56 -18.55 8.71
C PRO A 213 -7.00 -17.57 7.60
N GLY A 214 -6.06 -17.09 6.79
CA GLY A 214 -6.30 -16.09 5.76
C GLY A 214 -4.99 -15.63 5.11
N VAL A 215 -5.10 -14.82 4.06
CA VAL A 215 -3.97 -14.08 3.48
C VAL A 215 -4.18 -12.60 3.76
N TYR A 216 -3.24 -12.01 4.45
CA TYR A 216 -3.36 -10.65 4.97
C TYR A 216 -2.30 -9.71 4.41
N HIS A 217 -2.73 -8.51 4.04
CA HIS A 217 -1.89 -7.36 3.81
C HIS A 217 -1.80 -6.57 5.12
N PHE A 218 -0.64 -6.62 5.76
CA PHE A 218 -0.38 -5.93 7.02
C PHE A 218 0.48 -4.69 6.75
N MET A 219 -0.18 -3.55 6.64
CA MET A 219 0.49 -2.29 6.36
C MET A 219 1.15 -1.69 7.61
N HIS A 220 2.32 -1.10 7.41
CA HIS A 220 3.00 -0.27 8.40
C HIS A 220 3.74 0.87 7.71
N HIS A 221 4.07 1.91 8.48
CA HIS A 221 4.70 3.13 7.98
C HIS A 221 5.99 3.45 8.74
N ALA A 222 6.82 2.45 9.00
CA ALA A 222 8.00 2.56 9.82
C ALA A 222 8.95 3.66 9.34
N MET A 223 9.46 4.46 10.28
CA MET A 223 10.42 5.53 10.03
C MET A 223 11.54 5.48 11.07
N THR A 224 12.80 5.62 10.63
CA THR A 224 13.92 5.75 11.57
C THR A 224 13.95 7.15 12.22
N PRO A 225 14.44 7.28 13.47
CA PRO A 225 14.71 8.60 14.03
C PRO A 225 15.77 9.34 13.21
N GLY A 226 15.66 10.67 13.16
CA GLY A 226 16.60 11.53 12.43
C GLY A 226 16.03 12.93 12.21
N ASP A 227 16.71 13.73 11.39
CA ASP A 227 16.41 15.16 11.17
C ASP A 227 15.09 15.40 10.43
N GLU A 228 14.55 14.39 9.74
CA GLU A 228 13.28 14.53 9.00
C GLU A 228 12.04 14.41 9.89
N VAL A 229 12.19 13.94 11.15
CA VAL A 229 11.07 13.68 12.09
C VAL A 229 10.19 14.91 12.27
N ASP A 230 10.79 16.09 12.43
CA ASP A 230 10.05 17.34 12.65
C ASP A 230 9.23 17.81 11.43
N ALA A 231 9.52 17.26 10.25
CA ALA A 231 8.80 17.60 9.02
C ALA A 231 7.54 16.72 8.81
N ILE A 232 7.45 15.61 9.53
CA ILE A 232 6.41 14.58 9.35
C ILE A 232 5.36 14.70 10.46
N PRO A 233 4.10 15.05 10.13
CA PRO A 233 3.06 15.32 11.13
C PRO A 233 2.77 14.14 12.07
N ASP A 234 2.84 12.92 11.55
CA ASP A 234 2.54 11.66 12.22
C ASP A 234 3.80 10.86 12.62
N ALA A 235 4.94 11.56 12.76
CA ALA A 235 6.23 10.94 13.05
C ALA A 235 6.20 10.00 14.27
N ALA A 236 5.46 10.36 15.33
CA ALA A 236 5.35 9.52 16.52
C ALA A 236 4.77 8.12 16.21
N THR A 237 3.77 8.05 15.33
CA THR A 237 3.16 6.80 14.86
C THR A 237 4.16 5.99 14.05
N ARG A 238 4.89 6.64 13.13
CA ARG A 238 5.87 6.00 12.24
C ARG A 238 7.10 5.48 13.01
N LEU A 239 7.57 6.22 13.99
CA LEU A 239 8.64 5.78 14.90
C LEU A 239 8.21 4.57 15.74
N ALA A 240 6.93 4.54 16.18
CA ALA A 240 6.37 3.41 16.91
C ALA A 240 6.24 2.16 16.03
N ASP A 241 5.92 2.31 14.74
CA ASP A 241 5.96 1.19 13.79
C ASP A 241 7.38 0.64 13.66
N PHE A 242 8.39 1.50 13.49
CA PHE A 242 9.77 1.04 13.42
C PHE A 242 10.20 0.30 14.69
N ALA A 243 9.84 0.83 15.86
CA ALA A 243 10.13 0.18 17.14
C ALA A 243 9.42 -1.17 17.26
N ALA A 244 8.12 -1.25 16.90
CA ALA A 244 7.34 -2.47 16.99
C ALA A 244 7.87 -3.56 16.05
N PHE A 245 8.09 -3.26 14.77
CA PHE A 245 8.60 -4.24 13.81
C PHE A 245 10.08 -4.61 14.01
N SER A 246 10.83 -3.82 14.80
CA SER A 246 12.17 -4.16 15.28
C SER A 246 12.17 -4.96 16.59
N ASP A 247 11.01 -5.04 17.29
CA ASP A 247 10.91 -5.68 18.60
C ASP A 247 10.99 -7.21 18.47
N PRO A 248 11.83 -7.90 19.30
CA PRO A 248 11.93 -9.35 19.26
C PRO A 248 10.62 -10.08 19.50
N ALA A 249 9.68 -9.53 20.27
CA ALA A 249 8.38 -10.16 20.52
C ALA A 249 7.51 -10.14 19.26
N VAL A 250 7.51 -9.05 18.48
CA VAL A 250 6.81 -8.97 17.18
C VAL A 250 7.47 -9.89 16.17
N GLN A 251 8.80 -9.92 16.11
CA GLN A 251 9.54 -10.84 15.22
C GLN A 251 9.26 -12.30 15.54
N ALA A 252 9.18 -12.67 16.81
CA ALA A 252 8.78 -14.01 17.24
C ALA A 252 7.33 -14.34 16.88
N ALA A 253 6.41 -13.38 17.01
CA ALA A 253 5.02 -13.56 16.61
C ALA A 253 4.88 -13.74 15.09
N LEU A 254 5.63 -12.96 14.29
CA LEU A 254 5.69 -13.09 12.82
C LEU A 254 6.33 -14.42 12.38
N ALA A 255 7.29 -14.97 13.14
CA ALA A 255 7.81 -16.32 12.89
C ALA A 255 6.77 -17.43 13.12
N GLY A 256 5.67 -17.14 13.81
CA GLY A 256 4.53 -18.05 14.03
C GLY A 256 3.47 -18.04 12.91
N VAL A 257 3.63 -17.22 11.87
CA VAL A 257 2.76 -17.16 10.70
C VAL A 257 3.55 -17.45 9.42
N GLU A 258 2.86 -17.69 8.31
CA GLU A 258 3.52 -17.84 7.00
C GLU A 258 3.80 -16.45 6.44
N LEU A 259 5.05 -16.04 6.35
CA LEU A 259 5.42 -14.81 5.65
C LEU A 259 5.32 -15.08 4.15
N PHE A 260 4.62 -14.17 3.46
CA PHE A 260 4.34 -14.25 2.03
C PHE A 260 4.65 -12.89 1.38
N THR A 261 4.92 -12.86 0.08
CA THR A 261 5.34 -11.65 -0.63
C THR A 261 4.44 -11.36 -1.82
N TYR A 262 4.36 -10.10 -2.23
CA TYR A 262 3.67 -9.75 -3.48
C TYR A 262 4.40 -10.28 -4.71
N ARG A 263 5.72 -10.43 -4.66
CA ARG A 263 6.47 -11.10 -5.73
C ARG A 263 5.98 -12.52 -5.95
N GLU A 264 5.85 -13.31 -4.89
CA GLU A 264 5.31 -14.67 -4.96
C GLU A 264 3.88 -14.69 -5.48
N LEU A 265 3.04 -13.75 -5.05
CA LEU A 265 1.67 -13.61 -5.55
C LEU A 265 1.65 -13.28 -7.04
N ARG A 266 2.42 -12.27 -7.47
CA ARG A 266 2.55 -11.87 -8.88
C ARG A 266 2.95 -13.03 -9.77
N ASP A 267 4.01 -13.72 -9.39
CA ASP A 267 4.60 -14.78 -10.21
C ASP A 267 3.64 -15.97 -10.35
N ARG A 268 2.90 -16.30 -9.28
CA ARG A 268 1.83 -17.32 -9.32
C ARG A 268 0.64 -16.89 -10.18
N LEU A 269 0.19 -15.64 -10.06
CA LEU A 269 -0.92 -15.10 -10.86
C LEU A 269 -0.56 -15.05 -12.36
N ARG A 270 0.67 -14.64 -12.69
CA ARG A 270 1.19 -14.65 -14.07
C ARG A 270 1.26 -16.06 -14.64
N THR A 271 1.73 -17.03 -13.86
CA THR A 271 1.77 -18.45 -14.25
C THR A 271 0.38 -19.01 -14.50
N ALA A 272 -0.61 -18.59 -13.73
CA ALA A 272 -2.00 -19.00 -13.88
C ALA A 272 -2.77 -18.18 -14.95
N ASN A 273 -2.16 -17.18 -15.60
CA ASN A 273 -2.79 -16.21 -16.50
C ASN A 273 -4.01 -15.50 -15.89
N LEU A 274 -3.93 -15.14 -14.62
CA LEU A 274 -4.96 -14.39 -13.89
C LEU A 274 -4.68 -12.88 -13.86
N VAL A 275 -3.48 -12.46 -14.19
CA VAL A 275 -3.03 -11.11 -14.47
C VAL A 275 -2.18 -11.07 -15.73
#